data_73b25b8da1b504ac025c3e9a010f263b
#
_entry.id   73b25b8da1b504ac025c3e9a010f263b
#
_cell.length_a   1.000
_cell.length_b   1.000
_cell.length_c   1.000
_cell.angle_alpha   90.00
_cell.angle_beta   90.00
_cell.angle_gamma   90.00
#
_symmetry.space_group_name_H-M   'P 1'
#
loop_
_entity.id
_entity.type
_entity.pdbx_description
1 polymer ?
#
loop_
_entity_poly.entity_id
_entity_poly.type
_entity_poly.pdbx_seq_one_letter_code
_entity_poly.pdbx_strand_id
1 'polypeptide(L)'
;MDYEITPEEVKTKLDRGEAFTLLDVRELWEFETAHLEGSQLIPMGDVPSRAHQELDPEDHIVVICHRGVRSMNVTAWLRQQGFEKSQSVRGGIDAWSRRIDANIPTY
;
A
#
# COMPACT_ATOMS: atom_id res chain seq x y z
N MET A 1 -1.25 14.26 -8.75
CA MET A 1 -1.87 13.16 -7.97
C MET A 1 -1.57 13.37 -6.50
N ASP A 2 -2.57 13.22 -5.65
CA ASP A 2 -2.39 13.37 -4.20
C ASP A 2 -1.45 12.32 -3.63
N TYR A 3 -0.81 12.62 -2.50
CA TYR A 3 0.03 11.63 -1.81
C TYR A 3 -0.79 10.50 -1.18
N GLU A 4 -2.06 10.76 -0.88
CA GLU A 4 -2.94 9.78 -0.27
C GLU A 4 -4.06 9.35 -1.21
N ILE A 5 -4.51 8.12 -1.01
CA ILE A 5 -5.72 7.55 -1.62
C ILE A 5 -6.57 6.97 -0.48
N THR A 6 -7.89 7.15 -0.56
CA THR A 6 -8.78 6.65 0.50
C THR A 6 -9.03 5.15 0.33
N PRO A 7 -9.38 4.44 1.43
CA PRO A 7 -9.79 3.04 1.32
C PRO A 7 -10.94 2.83 0.32
N GLU A 8 -11.91 3.75 0.30
CA GLU A 8 -13.04 3.69 -0.64
C GLU A 8 -12.59 3.76 -2.10
N GLU A 9 -11.63 4.64 -2.39
CA GLU A 9 -11.08 4.76 -3.74
C GLU A 9 -10.33 3.49 -4.15
N VAL A 10 -9.57 2.87 -3.23
CA VAL A 10 -8.91 1.60 -3.49
C VAL A 10 -9.94 0.50 -3.75
N LYS A 11 -10.99 0.47 -2.94
CA LYS A 11 -12.09 -0.50 -3.12
C LYS A 11 -12.73 -0.36 -4.49
N THR A 12 -12.96 0.87 -4.93
CA THR A 12 -13.49 1.14 -6.27
C THR A 12 -12.57 0.58 -7.37
N LYS A 13 -11.26 0.78 -7.24
CA LYS A 13 -10.29 0.24 -8.20
C LYS A 13 -10.34 -1.28 -8.26
N LEU A 14 -10.40 -1.92 -7.10
CA LEU A 14 -10.50 -3.39 -7.02
C LEU A 14 -11.80 -3.88 -7.66
N ASP A 15 -12.91 -3.26 -7.36
CA ASP A 15 -14.23 -3.65 -7.89
C ASP A 15 -14.30 -3.49 -9.41
N ARG A 16 -13.60 -2.51 -9.96
CA ARG A 16 -13.55 -2.27 -11.40
C ARG A 16 -12.50 -3.11 -12.13
N GLY A 17 -11.70 -3.89 -11.40
CA GLY A 17 -10.62 -4.66 -11.99
C GLY A 17 -9.52 -3.81 -12.61
N GLU A 18 -9.30 -2.59 -12.10
CA GLU A 18 -8.24 -1.71 -12.60
C GLU A 18 -6.87 -2.28 -12.23
N ALA A 19 -5.91 -2.15 -13.13
CA ALA A 19 -4.55 -2.61 -12.88
C ALA A 19 -3.81 -1.62 -11.98
N PHE A 20 -3.27 -2.11 -10.87
CA PHE A 20 -2.39 -1.35 -9.98
C PHE A 20 -1.61 -2.32 -9.09
N THR A 21 -0.55 -1.83 -8.49
CA THR A 21 0.25 -2.60 -7.53
C THR A 21 -0.17 -2.21 -6.12
N LEU A 22 -0.54 -3.18 -5.31
CA LEU A 22 -0.83 -2.97 -3.89
C LEU A 22 0.40 -3.41 -3.10
N LEU A 23 1.15 -2.44 -2.57
CA LEU A 23 2.42 -2.66 -1.89
C LEU A 23 2.24 -2.54 -0.38
N ASP A 24 2.45 -3.65 0.33
CA ASP A 24 2.41 -3.69 1.80
C ASP A 24 3.83 -3.52 2.33
N VAL A 25 4.05 -2.50 3.16
CA VAL A 25 5.39 -2.16 3.68
C VAL A 25 5.54 -2.44 5.17
N ARG A 26 4.64 -3.28 5.70
CA ARG A 26 4.69 -3.72 7.09
C ARG A 26 5.70 -4.85 7.28
N GLU A 27 5.86 -5.30 8.50
CA GLU A 27 6.71 -6.46 8.79
C GLU A 27 5.99 -7.78 8.48
N LEU A 28 6.75 -8.84 8.31
CA LEU A 28 6.20 -10.15 7.96
C LEU A 28 5.14 -10.62 8.96
N TRP A 29 5.38 -10.44 10.27
CA TRP A 29 4.41 -10.88 11.28
C TRP A 29 3.08 -10.12 11.19
N GLU A 30 3.12 -8.84 10.78
CA GLU A 30 1.91 -8.05 10.55
C GLU A 30 1.15 -8.60 9.34
N PHE A 31 1.87 -8.88 8.27
CA PHE A 31 1.29 -9.43 7.04
C PHE A 31 0.66 -10.81 7.29
N GLU A 32 1.30 -11.65 8.09
CA GLU A 32 0.77 -12.96 8.47
C GLU A 32 -0.46 -12.84 9.36
N THR A 33 -0.55 -11.80 10.19
CA THR A 33 -1.70 -11.56 11.06
C THR A 33 -2.92 -11.13 10.25
N ALA A 34 -2.74 -10.24 9.29
CA ALA A 34 -3.81 -9.72 8.43
C ALA A 34 -3.18 -9.06 7.21
N HIS A 35 -3.70 -9.32 6.02
CA HIS A 35 -3.27 -8.60 4.81
C HIS A 35 -4.38 -8.58 3.78
N LEU A 36 -4.28 -7.69 2.81
CA LEU A 36 -5.21 -7.63 1.70
C LEU A 36 -4.77 -8.63 0.63
N GLU A 37 -5.74 -9.35 0.08
CA GLU A 37 -5.47 -10.29 -1.00
C GLU A 37 -4.86 -9.58 -2.20
N GLY A 38 -3.84 -10.19 -2.79
CA GLY A 38 -3.14 -9.63 -3.94
C GLY A 38 -2.06 -8.61 -3.60
N SER A 39 -1.86 -8.29 -2.30
CA SER A 39 -0.79 -7.38 -1.91
C SER A 39 0.58 -8.05 -1.99
N GLN A 40 1.58 -7.24 -2.38
CA GLN A 40 2.99 -7.64 -2.43
C GLN A 40 3.67 -7.09 -1.18
N LEU A 41 4.32 -7.95 -0.41
CA LEU A 41 5.03 -7.53 0.80
C LEU A 41 6.47 -7.16 0.47
N ILE A 42 6.83 -5.91 0.75
CA ILE A 42 8.23 -5.46 0.83
C ILE A 42 8.33 -4.64 2.11
N PRO A 43 8.88 -5.19 3.20
CA PRO A 43 9.00 -4.42 4.44
C PRO A 43 9.69 -3.09 4.21
N MET A 44 9.27 -2.05 4.92
CA MET A 44 9.75 -0.68 4.68
C MET A 44 11.28 -0.60 4.62
N GLY A 45 11.99 -1.32 5.51
CA GLY A 45 13.45 -1.31 5.53
C GLY A 45 14.11 -1.91 4.29
N ASP A 46 13.38 -2.73 3.55
CA ASP A 46 13.89 -3.39 2.34
C ASP A 46 13.51 -2.65 1.05
N VAL A 47 12.63 -1.65 1.13
CA VAL A 47 12.17 -0.93 -0.06
C VAL A 47 13.32 -0.29 -0.84
N PRO A 48 14.29 0.40 -0.21
CA PRO A 48 15.38 1.00 -0.97
C PRO A 48 16.20 0.01 -1.81
N SER A 49 16.40 -1.21 -1.30
CA SER A 49 17.20 -2.20 -2.00
C SER A 49 16.41 -3.02 -3.04
N ARG A 50 15.08 -3.04 -2.94
CA ARG A 50 14.23 -3.92 -3.77
C ARG A 50 13.34 -3.20 -4.76
N ALA A 51 13.02 -1.92 -4.52
CA ALA A 51 12.02 -1.21 -5.31
C ALA A 51 12.32 -1.19 -6.80
N HIS A 52 13.55 -0.85 -7.19
CA HIS A 52 13.91 -0.75 -8.61
C HIS A 52 13.95 -2.10 -9.32
N GLN A 53 14.03 -3.20 -8.58
CA GLN A 53 14.03 -4.55 -9.14
C GLN A 53 12.63 -5.15 -9.22
N GLU A 54 11.74 -4.77 -8.29
CA GLU A 54 10.44 -5.44 -8.11
C GLU A 54 9.24 -4.58 -8.48
N LEU A 55 9.41 -3.26 -8.62
CA LEU A 55 8.32 -2.34 -8.94
C LEU A 55 8.55 -1.67 -10.28
N ASP A 56 7.47 -1.39 -10.99
CA ASP A 56 7.50 -0.69 -12.27
C ASP A 56 7.18 0.80 -12.03
N PRO A 57 8.08 1.73 -12.43
CA PRO A 57 7.82 3.16 -12.27
C PRO A 57 6.59 3.67 -13.01
N GLU A 58 6.11 2.95 -14.02
CA GLU A 58 4.93 3.33 -14.77
C GLU A 58 3.62 2.91 -14.10
N ASP A 59 3.69 2.00 -13.13
CA ASP A 59 2.50 1.50 -12.45
C ASP A 59 1.98 2.49 -11.42
N HIS A 60 0.65 2.46 -11.22
CA HIS A 60 0.04 3.07 -10.05
C HIS A 60 0.35 2.17 -8.85
N ILE A 61 1.13 2.66 -7.90
CA ILE A 61 1.55 1.92 -6.70
C ILE A 61 0.79 2.45 -5.50
N VAL A 62 -0.05 1.61 -4.92
CA VAL A 62 -0.84 1.93 -3.74
C VAL A 62 -0.14 1.29 -2.55
N VAL A 63 0.40 2.11 -1.64
CA VAL A 63 1.23 1.68 -0.52
C VAL A 63 0.40 1.63 0.74
N ILE A 64 0.42 0.50 1.43
CA ILE A 64 -0.36 0.31 2.66
C ILE A 64 0.54 -0.10 3.82
N CYS A 65 0.25 0.44 5.01
CA CYS A 65 0.87 0.00 6.26
C CYS A 65 -0.22 -0.15 7.33
N HIS A 66 0.14 -0.09 8.62
CA HIS A 66 -0.85 -0.27 9.68
C HIS A 66 -1.86 0.88 9.73
N ARG A 67 -1.37 2.13 9.87
CA ARG A 67 -2.22 3.32 10.03
C ARG A 67 -1.88 4.50 9.13
N GLY A 68 -0.95 4.34 8.20
CA GLY A 68 -0.65 5.34 7.18
C GLY A 68 0.68 6.07 7.34
N VAL A 69 1.39 5.93 8.47
CA VAL A 69 2.65 6.68 8.69
C VAL A 69 3.80 6.12 7.85
N ARG A 70 4.06 4.81 7.96
CA ARG A 70 5.14 4.17 7.19
C ARG A 70 4.88 4.27 5.68
N SER A 71 3.63 4.04 5.27
CA SER A 71 3.27 4.08 3.85
C SER A 71 3.42 5.49 3.27
N MET A 72 3.16 6.53 4.05
CA MET A 72 3.39 7.90 3.58
C MET A 72 4.88 8.17 3.37
N ASN A 73 5.73 7.72 4.29
CA ASN A 73 7.18 7.86 4.15
C ASN A 73 7.69 7.11 2.92
N VAL A 74 7.22 5.89 2.69
CA VAL A 74 7.59 5.09 1.51
C VAL A 74 7.11 5.77 0.24
N THR A 75 5.88 6.27 0.23
CA THR A 75 5.33 6.97 -0.93
C THR A 75 6.17 8.18 -1.32
N ALA A 76 6.55 9.00 -0.33
CA ALA A 76 7.39 10.17 -0.57
C ALA A 76 8.74 9.76 -1.18
N TRP A 77 9.36 8.72 -0.62
CA TRP A 77 10.64 8.22 -1.13
C TRP A 77 10.50 7.66 -2.56
N LEU A 78 9.45 6.86 -2.80
CA LEU A 78 9.21 6.28 -4.12
C LEU A 78 9.06 7.38 -5.19
N ARG A 79 8.33 8.45 -4.89
CA ARG A 79 8.16 9.56 -5.84
C ARG A 79 9.49 10.22 -6.17
N GLN A 80 10.38 10.35 -5.19
CA GLN A 80 11.71 10.90 -5.42
C GLN A 80 12.55 9.98 -6.30
N GLN A 81 12.26 8.68 -6.30
CA GLN A 81 12.99 7.68 -7.10
C GLN A 81 12.38 7.47 -8.49
N GLY A 82 11.40 8.25 -8.88
CA GLY A 82 10.80 8.15 -10.20
C GLY A 82 9.50 7.34 -10.26
N PHE A 83 9.04 6.80 -9.15
CA PHE A 83 7.72 6.14 -9.07
C PHE A 83 6.65 7.19 -8.76
N GLU A 84 6.35 8.01 -9.76
CA GLU A 84 5.54 9.22 -9.57
C GLU A 84 4.07 8.95 -9.29
N LYS A 85 3.59 7.76 -9.62
CA LYS A 85 2.19 7.35 -9.42
C LYS A 85 2.00 6.57 -8.13
N SER A 86 2.81 6.83 -7.11
CA SER A 86 2.69 6.19 -5.80
C SER A 86 1.79 7.00 -4.89
N GLN A 87 0.92 6.32 -4.15
CA GLN A 87 0.02 6.93 -3.16
C GLN A 87 -0.04 6.06 -1.91
N SER A 88 -0.22 6.70 -0.75
CA SER A 88 -0.37 6.04 0.53
C SER A 88 -1.86 5.86 0.87
N VAL A 89 -2.26 4.67 1.30
CA VAL A 89 -3.64 4.44 1.76
C VAL A 89 -3.86 5.18 3.07
N ARG A 90 -4.80 6.13 3.07
CA ARG A 90 -5.14 6.91 4.25
C ARG A 90 -5.65 5.99 5.36
N GLY A 91 -5.02 6.05 6.53
CA GLY A 91 -5.40 5.24 7.68
C GLY A 91 -4.97 3.78 7.62
N GLY A 92 -4.31 3.36 6.53
CA GLY A 92 -3.74 2.02 6.41
C GLY A 92 -4.75 0.88 6.48
N ILE A 93 -4.24 -0.32 6.80
CA ILE A 93 -5.08 -1.51 6.92
C ILE A 93 -6.09 -1.39 8.08
N ASP A 94 -5.77 -0.60 9.10
CA ASP A 94 -6.71 -0.35 10.19
C ASP A 94 -7.99 0.31 9.68
N ALA A 95 -7.86 1.37 8.87
CA ALA A 95 -9.02 2.01 8.25
C ALA A 95 -9.74 1.06 7.28
N TRP A 96 -9.00 0.25 6.55
CA TRP A 96 -9.59 -0.74 5.65
C TRP A 96 -10.48 -1.71 6.41
N SER A 97 -10.00 -2.26 7.54
CA SER A 97 -10.76 -3.20 8.36
C SER A 97 -12.04 -2.55 8.91
N ARG A 98 -11.94 -1.31 9.34
CA ARG A 98 -13.07 -0.62 9.97
C ARG A 98 -14.12 -0.13 8.97
N ARG A 99 -13.70 0.22 7.76
CA ARG A 99 -14.56 0.93 6.79
C ARG A 99 -14.94 0.09 5.59
N ILE A 100 -14.11 -0.88 5.18
CA ILE A 100 -14.31 -1.63 3.94
C ILE A 100 -14.63 -3.09 4.22
N ASP A 101 -13.80 -3.79 5.02
CA ASP A 101 -13.94 -5.23 5.22
C ASP A 101 -13.64 -5.61 6.68
N ALA A 102 -14.71 -5.79 7.45
CA ALA A 102 -14.61 -6.17 8.86
C ALA A 102 -14.04 -7.57 9.09
N ASN A 103 -13.90 -8.38 8.05
CA ASN A 103 -13.28 -9.70 8.14
C ASN A 103 -11.75 -9.62 8.22
N ILE A 104 -11.16 -8.48 7.86
CA ILE A 104 -9.72 -8.27 8.04
C ILE A 104 -9.47 -7.96 9.52
N PRO A 105 -8.69 -8.80 10.24
CA PRO A 105 -8.44 -8.57 11.67
C PRO A 105 -7.74 -7.24 11.94
N THR A 106 -8.15 -6.58 13.03
CA THR A 106 -7.39 -5.43 13.55
C THR A 106 -6.36 -5.91 14.57
N TYR A 107 -5.28 -5.12 14.73
CA TYR A 107 -4.22 -5.50 15.67
C TYR A 107 -3.54 -4.28 16.29
#